data_6b1af9ee18f69f1e691e174c26f2aba2
#
_entry.id   6b1af9ee18f69f1e691e174c26f2aba2
#
_cell.length_a   1.000
_cell.length_b   1.000
_cell.length_c   1.000
_cell.angle_alpha   90.00
_cell.angle_beta   90.00
_cell.angle_gamma   90.00
#
_symmetry.space_group_name_H-M   'P 1'
#
loop_
_entity.id
_entity.type
_entity.pdbx_description
1 polymer ?
#
loop_
_entity_poly.entity_id
_entity_poly.type
_entity_poly.pdbx_seq_one_letter_code
_entity_poly.pdbx_strand_id
1 'polypeptide(L)'
;VHSLKNILSNKQLRGAFGEVQLENVIRDSLPKNAYKFQHTLKNGFRVDCMVNLPYPPGPICIDSKFPLEHYRSYVAARDENEKKEFLKKFGSSVLKHIDDISTKYIDLSETADSAVMFLPSESIYHEINIKLAKIVDESRLKKVYLAGPDNLMLILNTVRAIIRDANMNKLASEIQ
;
A
#
# COMPACT_ATOMS: atom_id res chain seq x y z
N VAL A 1 12.13 6.45 -25.86
CA VAL A 1 10.92 5.81 -25.31
C VAL A 1 11.30 4.51 -24.63
N HIS A 2 11.17 4.47 -23.32
CA HIS A 2 11.41 3.25 -22.57
C HIS A 2 10.20 2.31 -22.73
N SER A 3 10.46 1.08 -23.19
CA SER A 3 9.41 0.08 -23.25
C SER A 3 8.97 -0.26 -21.82
N LEU A 4 7.72 -0.72 -21.66
CA LEU A 4 7.20 -1.20 -20.36
C LEU A 4 8.11 -2.27 -19.77
N LYS A 5 8.67 -3.15 -20.60
CA LYS A 5 9.62 -4.19 -20.18
C LYS A 5 10.88 -3.58 -19.51
N ASN A 6 11.43 -2.50 -20.08
CA ASN A 6 12.60 -1.83 -19.53
C ASN A 6 12.27 -1.13 -18.19
N ILE A 7 11.09 -0.51 -18.09
CA ILE A 7 10.62 0.10 -16.84
C ILE A 7 10.52 -0.95 -15.75
N LEU A 8 9.92 -2.10 -16.04
CA LEU A 8 9.71 -3.15 -15.05
C LEU A 8 10.98 -3.92 -14.68
N SER A 9 12.03 -3.87 -15.51
CA SER A 9 13.31 -4.52 -15.20
C SER A 9 14.23 -3.70 -14.31
N ASN A 10 13.99 -2.40 -14.15
CA ASN A 10 14.80 -1.50 -13.34
C ASN A 10 14.09 -1.21 -12.01
N LYS A 11 14.77 -1.49 -10.89
CA LYS A 11 14.21 -1.32 -9.54
C LYS A 11 13.70 0.11 -9.28
N GLN A 12 14.47 1.10 -9.70
CA GLN A 12 14.11 2.50 -9.51
C GLN A 12 12.89 2.89 -10.34
N LEU A 13 12.82 2.43 -11.58
CA LEU A 13 11.68 2.69 -12.47
C LEU A 13 10.44 1.94 -12.01
N ARG A 14 10.58 0.72 -11.45
CA ARG A 14 9.46 -0.01 -10.83
C ARG A 14 8.88 0.76 -9.66
N GLY A 15 9.75 1.29 -8.80
CA GLY A 15 9.32 2.12 -7.67
C GLY A 15 8.52 3.33 -8.14
N ALA A 16 9.06 4.06 -9.11
CA ALA A 16 8.38 5.22 -9.70
C ALA A 16 7.03 4.85 -10.34
N PHE A 17 6.98 3.73 -11.05
CA PHE A 17 5.74 3.22 -11.66
C PHE A 17 4.69 2.94 -10.58
N GLY A 18 5.06 2.26 -9.50
CA GLY A 18 4.15 1.95 -8.41
C GLY A 18 3.61 3.20 -7.72
N GLU A 19 4.45 4.20 -7.51
CA GLU A 19 4.05 5.48 -6.94
C GLU A 19 3.05 6.22 -7.84
N VAL A 20 3.28 6.23 -9.15
CA VAL A 20 2.36 6.84 -10.13
C VAL A 20 1.01 6.12 -10.14
N GLN A 21 1.01 4.79 -10.10
CA GLN A 21 -0.22 4.01 -10.03
C GLN A 21 -1.01 4.33 -8.75
N LEU A 22 -0.33 4.41 -7.62
CA LEU A 22 -0.95 4.79 -6.35
C LEU A 22 -1.58 6.19 -6.46
N GLU A 23 -0.82 7.16 -6.95
CA GLU A 23 -1.30 8.53 -7.09
C GLU A 23 -2.55 8.61 -7.96
N ASN A 24 -2.58 7.88 -9.08
CA ASN A 24 -3.73 7.87 -9.98
C ASN A 24 -4.98 7.33 -9.29
N VAL A 25 -4.86 6.23 -8.54
CA VAL A 25 -6.00 5.64 -7.81
C VAL A 25 -6.52 6.63 -6.76
N ILE A 26 -5.61 7.26 -6.02
CA ILE A 26 -5.98 8.23 -4.97
C ILE A 26 -6.68 9.45 -5.57
N ARG A 27 -6.10 10.05 -6.62
CA ARG A 27 -6.68 11.24 -7.27
C ARG A 27 -8.06 10.97 -7.84
N ASP A 28 -8.25 9.79 -8.43
CA ASP A 28 -9.53 9.40 -9.03
C ASP A 28 -10.61 9.13 -7.98
N SER A 29 -10.23 8.84 -6.74
CA SER A 29 -11.15 8.39 -5.70
C SER A 29 -11.44 9.42 -4.62
N LEU A 30 -10.52 10.33 -4.31
CA LEU A 30 -10.62 11.25 -3.18
C LEU A 30 -10.49 12.72 -3.60
N PRO A 31 -11.12 13.66 -2.87
CA PRO A 31 -10.91 15.08 -3.09
C PRO A 31 -9.50 15.50 -2.66
N LYS A 32 -8.98 16.56 -3.27
CA LYS A 32 -7.59 17.03 -3.07
C LYS A 32 -7.22 17.32 -1.61
N ASN A 33 -8.15 17.78 -0.82
CA ASN A 33 -7.90 18.12 0.59
C ASN A 33 -7.89 16.91 1.50
N ALA A 34 -8.18 15.71 0.98
CA ALA A 34 -8.26 14.48 1.76
C ALA A 34 -6.95 13.70 1.83
N TYR A 35 -5.92 14.13 1.11
CA TYR A 35 -4.67 13.38 1.05
C TYR A 35 -3.47 14.26 0.78
N LYS A 36 -2.29 13.74 1.07
CA LYS A 36 -0.99 14.33 0.71
C LYS A 36 -0.08 13.26 0.14
N PHE A 37 0.60 13.57 -0.96
CA PHE A 37 1.63 12.72 -1.53
C PHE A 37 3.00 13.12 -0.99
N GLN A 38 3.90 12.14 -0.88
CA GLN A 38 5.28 12.32 -0.46
C GLN A 38 5.36 13.17 0.82
N HIS A 39 4.57 12.76 1.80
CA HIS A 39 4.48 13.45 3.08
C HIS A 39 5.56 12.95 4.04
N THR A 40 6.30 13.88 4.63
CA THR A 40 7.29 13.57 5.67
C THR A 40 6.59 13.60 7.03
N LEU A 41 6.59 12.46 7.71
CA LEU A 41 6.05 12.33 9.06
C LEU A 41 6.96 13.01 10.08
N LYS A 42 6.43 13.26 11.26
CA LYS A 42 7.19 13.86 12.38
C LYS A 42 8.41 13.01 12.77
N ASN A 43 8.35 11.69 12.55
CA ASN A 43 9.48 10.79 12.79
C ASN A 43 10.58 10.88 11.72
N GLY A 44 10.41 11.71 10.69
CA GLY A 44 11.38 11.94 9.63
C GLY A 44 11.25 11.06 8.40
N PHE A 45 10.42 10.02 8.45
CA PHE A 45 10.21 9.15 7.30
C PHE A 45 9.18 9.75 6.33
N ARG A 46 9.43 9.59 5.04
CA ARG A 46 8.56 10.08 3.98
C ARG A 46 7.73 8.94 3.39
N VAL A 47 6.41 9.06 3.47
CA VAL A 47 5.47 8.08 2.93
C VAL A 47 4.94 8.53 1.56
N ASP A 48 4.62 7.58 0.69
CA ASP A 48 4.09 7.88 -0.64
C ASP A 48 2.76 8.64 -0.57
N CYS A 49 1.87 8.25 0.33
CA CYS A 49 0.59 8.91 0.50
C CYS A 49 0.12 8.84 1.95
N MET A 50 -0.43 9.93 2.45
CA MET A 50 -1.17 9.95 3.72
C MET A 50 -2.57 10.44 3.45
N VAL A 51 -3.57 9.63 3.83
CA VAL A 51 -4.99 9.99 3.73
C VAL A 51 -5.46 10.56 5.05
N ASN A 52 -5.98 11.77 5.01
CA ASN A 52 -6.44 12.48 6.21
C ASN A 52 -7.84 12.03 6.60
N LEU A 53 -7.92 11.15 7.60
CA LEU A 53 -9.18 10.72 8.19
C LEU A 53 -9.37 11.42 9.54
N PRO A 54 -10.63 11.71 9.93
CA PRO A 54 -10.90 12.18 11.28
C PRO A 54 -10.58 11.10 12.31
N TYR A 55 -10.30 11.50 13.55
CA TYR A 55 -10.15 10.57 14.64
C TYR A 55 -11.51 10.14 15.16
N PRO A 56 -11.74 8.87 15.48
CA PRO A 56 -10.98 7.71 15.06
C PRO A 56 -11.24 7.35 13.59
N PRO A 57 -10.31 6.76 12.82
CA PRO A 57 -9.00 6.21 13.26
C PRO A 57 -7.83 7.21 13.16
N GLY A 58 -7.99 8.35 12.52
CA GLY A 58 -6.92 9.29 12.22
C GLY A 58 -6.27 9.03 10.86
N PRO A 59 -5.23 9.80 10.49
CA PRO A 59 -4.59 9.70 9.18
C PRO A 59 -3.98 8.33 8.92
N ILE A 60 -4.24 7.76 7.74
CA ILE A 60 -3.70 6.45 7.33
C ILE A 60 -2.64 6.64 6.26
N CYS A 61 -1.47 6.05 6.47
CA CYS A 61 -0.39 6.02 5.49
C CYS A 61 -0.56 4.86 4.51
N ILE A 62 -0.27 5.14 3.24
CA ILE A 62 -0.29 4.16 2.16
C ILE A 62 1.06 4.24 1.46
N ASP A 63 1.77 3.11 1.40
CA ASP A 63 3.07 3.04 0.75
C ASP A 63 3.05 1.99 -0.35
N SER A 64 3.57 2.35 -1.53
CA SER A 64 3.62 1.46 -2.68
C SER A 64 4.88 0.59 -2.61
N LYS A 65 4.71 -0.72 -2.81
CA LYS A 65 5.80 -1.68 -2.90
C LYS A 65 5.56 -2.58 -4.11
N PHE A 66 6.60 -2.78 -4.91
CA PHE A 66 6.48 -3.59 -6.12
C PHE A 66 7.55 -4.70 -6.14
N PRO A 67 7.30 -5.84 -5.45
CA PRO A 67 8.27 -6.94 -5.34
C PRO A 67 8.30 -7.80 -6.61
N LEU A 68 8.42 -7.18 -7.78
CA LEU A 68 8.32 -7.84 -9.09
C LEU A 68 9.49 -8.78 -9.37
N GLU A 69 10.71 -8.40 -8.96
CA GLU A 69 11.91 -9.18 -9.22
C GLU A 69 11.83 -10.59 -8.63
N HIS A 70 11.47 -10.67 -7.35
CA HIS A 70 11.33 -11.96 -6.67
C HIS A 70 10.13 -12.76 -7.18
N TYR A 71 9.05 -12.09 -7.52
CA TYR A 71 7.89 -12.72 -8.15
C TYR A 71 8.25 -13.34 -9.49
N ARG A 72 9.01 -12.63 -10.33
CA ARG A 72 9.47 -13.13 -11.63
C ARG A 72 10.33 -14.37 -11.49
N SER A 73 11.26 -14.36 -10.55
CA SER A 73 12.11 -15.52 -10.29
C SER A 73 11.29 -16.74 -9.89
N TYR A 74 10.28 -16.54 -9.05
CA TYR A 74 9.37 -17.61 -8.65
C TYR A 74 8.59 -18.17 -9.83
N VAL A 75 8.01 -17.30 -10.67
CA VAL A 75 7.24 -17.72 -11.84
C VAL A 75 8.12 -18.45 -12.87
N ALA A 76 9.38 -18.04 -13.03
CA ALA A 76 10.32 -18.61 -13.98
C ALA A 76 11.04 -19.86 -13.46
N ALA A 77 10.74 -20.34 -12.26
CA ALA A 77 11.38 -21.52 -11.68
C ALA A 77 11.19 -22.75 -12.55
N ARG A 78 12.28 -23.54 -12.70
CA ARG A 78 12.35 -24.67 -13.64
C ARG A 78 11.80 -25.97 -13.06
N ASP A 79 11.92 -26.15 -11.75
CA ASP A 79 11.48 -27.37 -11.04
C ASP A 79 10.89 -27.01 -9.68
N GLU A 80 10.35 -28.02 -8.98
CA GLU A 80 9.69 -27.81 -7.69
C GLU A 80 10.66 -27.36 -6.59
N ASN A 81 11.91 -27.81 -6.60
CA ASN A 81 12.90 -27.40 -5.60
C ASN A 81 13.27 -25.92 -5.77
N GLU A 82 13.52 -25.50 -7.00
CA GLU A 82 13.82 -24.12 -7.35
C GLU A 82 12.62 -23.22 -7.03
N LYS A 83 11.41 -23.69 -7.33
CA LYS A 83 10.16 -23.00 -7.05
C LYS A 83 9.98 -22.74 -5.55
N LYS A 84 10.25 -23.75 -4.71
CA LYS A 84 10.20 -23.59 -3.25
C LYS A 84 11.21 -22.56 -2.75
N GLU A 85 12.41 -22.60 -3.29
CA GLU A 85 13.47 -21.65 -2.92
C GLU A 85 13.10 -20.23 -3.28
N PHE A 86 12.62 -20.01 -4.50
CA PHE A 86 12.21 -18.68 -4.96
C PHE A 86 10.96 -18.18 -4.25
N LEU A 87 10.02 -19.06 -3.92
CA LEU A 87 8.86 -18.70 -3.12
C LEU A 87 9.27 -18.21 -1.73
N LYS A 88 10.24 -18.87 -1.12
CA LYS A 88 10.78 -18.46 0.19
C LYS A 88 11.43 -17.09 0.11
N LYS A 89 12.22 -16.83 -0.93
CA LYS A 89 12.85 -15.52 -1.16
C LYS A 89 11.81 -14.42 -1.41
N PHE A 90 10.79 -14.75 -2.19
CA PHE A 90 9.67 -13.83 -2.44
C PHE A 90 8.96 -13.48 -1.14
N GLY A 91 8.64 -14.49 -0.33
CA GLY A 91 8.02 -14.30 0.97
C GLY A 91 8.85 -13.43 1.91
N SER A 92 10.16 -13.68 1.98
CA SER A 92 11.08 -12.87 2.79
C SER A 92 11.12 -11.41 2.33
N SER A 93 11.09 -11.17 1.02
CA SER A 93 11.05 -9.83 0.45
C SER A 93 9.75 -9.10 0.82
N VAL A 94 8.62 -9.78 0.70
CA VAL A 94 7.31 -9.22 1.07
C VAL A 94 7.28 -8.88 2.56
N LEU A 95 7.77 -9.79 3.41
CA LEU A 95 7.82 -9.57 4.86
C LEU A 95 8.69 -8.38 5.21
N LYS A 96 9.83 -8.21 4.54
CA LYS A 96 10.71 -7.06 4.74
C LYS A 96 9.99 -5.75 4.43
N HIS A 97 9.21 -5.72 3.35
CA HIS A 97 8.40 -4.54 3.00
C HIS A 97 7.33 -4.25 4.06
N ILE A 98 6.68 -5.30 4.57
CA ILE A 98 5.69 -5.17 5.66
C ILE A 98 6.33 -4.58 6.91
N ASP A 99 7.50 -5.09 7.32
CA ASP A 99 8.24 -4.59 8.48
C ASP A 99 8.66 -3.14 8.30
N ASP A 100 9.08 -2.78 7.10
CA ASP A 100 9.46 -1.41 6.75
C ASP A 100 8.28 -0.45 6.97
N ILE A 101 7.12 -0.78 6.44
CA ILE A 101 5.91 0.03 6.57
C ILE A 101 5.47 0.12 8.03
N SER A 102 5.41 -1.01 8.72
CA SER A 102 5.01 -1.07 10.13
C SER A 102 5.90 -0.19 11.01
N THR A 103 7.20 -0.22 10.77
CA THR A 103 8.18 0.53 11.55
C THR A 103 8.15 2.03 11.25
N LYS A 104 7.99 2.40 9.97
CA LYS A 104 8.13 3.79 9.52
C LYS A 104 6.83 4.58 9.53
N TYR A 105 5.70 3.95 9.19
CA TYR A 105 4.47 4.66 8.83
C TYR A 105 3.30 4.40 9.75
N ILE A 106 3.51 3.70 10.85
CA ILE A 106 2.55 3.59 11.95
C ILE A 106 3.17 4.29 13.16
N ASP A 107 2.71 5.50 13.41
CA ASP A 107 3.19 6.35 14.51
C ASP A 107 1.96 6.96 15.18
N LEU A 108 1.61 6.45 16.35
CA LEU A 108 0.38 6.83 17.05
C LEU A 108 0.34 8.30 17.45
N SER A 109 1.47 9.01 17.42
CA SER A 109 1.51 10.45 17.66
C SER A 109 1.00 11.26 16.45
N GLU A 110 0.92 10.65 15.27
CA GLU A 110 0.53 11.33 14.03
C GLU A 110 -0.45 10.53 13.17
N THR A 111 -0.37 9.20 13.17
CA THR A 111 -1.15 8.34 12.26
C THR A 111 -2.14 7.47 13.03
N ALA A 112 -3.03 6.82 12.27
CA ALA A 112 -3.82 5.70 12.76
C ALA A 112 -2.89 4.55 13.19
N ASP A 113 -3.44 3.54 13.85
CA ASP A 113 -2.71 2.36 14.31
C ASP A 113 -2.45 1.33 13.19
N SER A 114 -2.79 1.67 11.96
CA SER A 114 -2.64 0.79 10.80
C SER A 114 -2.14 1.57 9.59
N ALA A 115 -1.60 0.83 8.62
CA ALA A 115 -1.13 1.37 7.35
C ALA A 115 -1.48 0.40 6.22
N VAL A 116 -1.40 0.87 4.98
CA VAL A 116 -1.71 0.06 3.79
C VAL A 116 -0.44 -0.11 2.96
N MET A 117 -0.14 -1.34 2.58
CA MET A 117 0.86 -1.65 1.57
C MET A 117 0.18 -1.83 0.23
N PHE A 118 0.37 -0.88 -0.67
CA PHE A 118 -0.19 -0.95 -2.00
C PHE A 118 0.72 -1.75 -2.94
N LEU A 119 0.16 -2.78 -3.55
CA LEU A 119 0.82 -3.61 -4.55
C LEU A 119 0.25 -3.24 -5.93
N PRO A 120 1.03 -2.59 -6.81
CA PRO A 120 0.50 -2.09 -8.09
C PRO A 120 0.31 -3.17 -9.15
N SER A 121 0.01 -4.39 -8.74
CA SER A 121 -0.27 -5.53 -9.62
C SER A 121 -1.27 -6.46 -8.96
N GLU A 122 -2.42 -6.66 -9.59
CA GLU A 122 -3.44 -7.61 -9.12
C GLU A 122 -2.89 -9.03 -9.07
N SER A 123 -2.08 -9.42 -10.07
CA SER A 123 -1.49 -10.76 -10.12
C SER A 123 -0.59 -11.03 -8.92
N ILE A 124 0.26 -10.09 -8.57
CA ILE A 124 1.16 -10.22 -7.41
C ILE A 124 0.35 -10.23 -6.11
N TYR A 125 -0.64 -9.36 -6.00
CA TYR A 125 -1.53 -9.30 -4.85
C TYR A 125 -2.24 -10.65 -4.62
N HIS A 126 -2.82 -11.21 -5.65
CA HIS A 126 -3.51 -12.52 -5.56
C HIS A 126 -2.53 -13.64 -5.22
N GLU A 127 -1.36 -13.65 -5.84
CA GLU A 127 -0.35 -14.69 -5.61
C GLU A 127 0.14 -14.66 -4.15
N ILE A 128 0.36 -13.49 -3.59
CA ILE A 128 0.73 -13.35 -2.18
C ILE A 128 -0.36 -13.92 -1.27
N ASN A 129 -1.62 -13.60 -1.53
CA ASN A 129 -2.74 -14.10 -0.73
C ASN A 129 -2.88 -15.62 -0.80
N ILE A 130 -2.61 -16.22 -1.96
CA ILE A 130 -2.74 -17.67 -2.16
C ILE A 130 -1.51 -18.42 -1.65
N LYS A 131 -0.31 -17.97 -2.03
CA LYS A 131 0.94 -18.72 -1.78
C LYS A 131 1.66 -18.31 -0.48
N LEU A 132 1.41 -17.10 0.00
CA LEU A 132 2.07 -16.54 1.17
C LEU A 132 1.06 -16.20 2.27
N ALA A 133 0.06 -17.05 2.48
CA ALA A 133 -1.01 -16.82 3.43
C ALA A 133 -0.52 -16.52 4.85
N LYS A 134 0.54 -17.21 5.31
CA LYS A 134 1.14 -16.98 6.63
C LYS A 134 1.72 -15.57 6.75
N ILE A 135 2.31 -15.06 5.69
CA ILE A 135 2.87 -13.71 5.65
C ILE A 135 1.75 -12.68 5.68
N VAL A 136 0.63 -12.96 4.99
CA VAL A 136 -0.57 -12.11 5.05
C VAL A 136 -1.11 -12.05 6.49
N ASP A 137 -1.18 -13.19 7.18
CA ASP A 137 -1.60 -13.22 8.58
C ASP A 137 -0.67 -12.40 9.47
N GLU A 138 0.64 -12.54 9.25
CA GLU A 138 1.64 -11.76 9.98
C GLU A 138 1.52 -10.26 9.70
N SER A 139 1.23 -9.88 8.46
CA SER A 139 1.00 -8.47 8.11
C SER A 139 -0.16 -7.86 8.89
N ARG A 140 -1.24 -8.62 9.05
CA ARG A 140 -2.42 -8.17 9.82
C ARG A 140 -2.09 -8.01 11.30
N LEU A 141 -1.28 -8.88 11.87
CA LEU A 141 -0.79 -8.74 13.24
C LEU A 141 0.05 -7.47 13.43
N LYS A 142 0.78 -7.08 12.40
CA LYS A 142 1.57 -5.85 12.38
C LYS A 142 0.76 -4.62 11.97
N LYS A 143 -0.54 -4.80 11.75
CA LYS A 143 -1.46 -3.73 11.32
C LYS A 143 -1.13 -3.12 9.97
N VAL A 144 -0.46 -3.88 9.10
CA VAL A 144 -0.21 -3.51 7.71
C VAL A 144 -1.15 -4.32 6.82
N TYR A 145 -2.03 -3.64 6.09
CA TYR A 145 -3.01 -4.28 5.24
C TYR A 145 -2.56 -4.21 3.79
N LEU A 146 -2.49 -5.37 3.13
CA LEU A 146 -2.10 -5.44 1.72
C LEU A 146 -3.29 -5.10 0.84
N ALA A 147 -3.07 -4.33 -0.20
CA ALA A 147 -4.12 -3.98 -1.16
C ALA A 147 -3.57 -3.93 -2.59
N GLY A 148 -4.25 -4.61 -3.50
CA GLY A 148 -4.06 -4.41 -4.94
C GLY A 148 -4.89 -3.21 -5.43
N PRO A 149 -4.83 -2.88 -6.73
CA PRO A 149 -5.57 -1.74 -7.28
C PRO A 149 -7.07 -1.80 -7.02
N ASP A 150 -7.71 -2.94 -7.23
CA ASP A 150 -9.17 -3.08 -7.04
C ASP A 150 -9.59 -2.95 -5.58
N ASN A 151 -8.87 -3.61 -4.67
CA ASN A 151 -9.12 -3.49 -3.24
C ASN A 151 -8.92 -2.07 -2.76
N LEU A 152 -7.88 -1.39 -3.22
CA LEU A 152 -7.61 -0.01 -2.79
C LEU A 152 -8.75 0.90 -3.20
N MET A 153 -9.29 0.74 -4.42
CA MET A 153 -10.45 1.51 -4.87
C MET A 153 -11.65 1.30 -3.96
N LEU A 154 -11.91 0.06 -3.54
CA LEU A 154 -13.00 -0.26 -2.62
C LEU A 154 -12.79 0.39 -1.24
N ILE A 155 -11.57 0.30 -0.71
CA ILE A 155 -11.20 0.95 0.56
C ILE A 155 -11.41 2.47 0.45
N LEU A 156 -10.98 3.08 -0.64
CA LEU A 156 -11.09 4.53 -0.85
C LEU A 156 -12.54 5.00 -1.00
N ASN A 157 -13.41 4.18 -1.56
CA ASN A 157 -14.85 4.47 -1.61
C ASN A 157 -15.43 4.55 -0.20
N THR A 158 -15.04 3.65 0.69
CA THR A 158 -15.44 3.67 2.10
C THR A 158 -14.87 4.90 2.81
N VAL A 159 -13.60 5.21 2.57
CA VAL A 159 -12.94 6.40 3.11
C VAL A 159 -13.65 7.68 2.67
N ARG A 160 -14.02 7.77 1.40
CA ARG A 160 -14.75 8.92 0.86
C ARG A 160 -16.09 9.12 1.56
N ALA A 161 -16.80 8.04 1.83
CA ALA A 161 -18.06 8.09 2.57
C ALA A 161 -17.86 8.60 4.01
N ILE A 162 -16.82 8.13 4.69
CA ILE A 162 -16.46 8.58 6.05
C ILE A 162 -16.14 10.08 6.06
N ILE A 163 -15.37 10.54 5.11
CA ILE A 163 -15.00 11.96 4.97
C ILE A 163 -16.24 12.81 4.72
N ARG A 164 -17.13 12.37 3.84
CA ARG A 164 -18.38 13.07 3.53
C ARG A 164 -19.28 13.19 4.76
N ASP A 165 -19.45 12.08 5.50
CA ASP A 165 -20.26 12.08 6.71
C ASP A 165 -19.68 13.00 7.79
N ALA A 166 -18.38 13.00 7.96
CA ALA A 166 -17.69 13.90 8.90
C ALA A 166 -17.90 15.37 8.52
N ASN A 167 -17.83 15.72 7.23
CA ASN A 167 -18.07 17.07 6.73
C ASN A 167 -19.53 17.49 6.93
N MET A 168 -20.48 16.60 6.70
CA MET A 168 -21.91 16.87 6.93
C MET A 168 -22.21 17.09 8.40
N ASN A 169 -21.65 16.27 9.30
CA ASN A 169 -21.79 16.43 10.74
C ASN A 169 -21.21 17.77 11.22
N LYS A 170 -20.08 18.19 10.66
CA LYS A 170 -19.47 19.48 10.95
C LYS A 170 -20.39 20.64 10.55
N LEU A 171 -20.96 20.58 9.35
CA LEU A 171 -21.92 21.61 8.86
C LEU A 171 -23.17 21.66 9.73
N ALA A 172 -23.74 20.52 10.12
CA ALA A 172 -24.89 20.47 11.01
C ALA A 172 -24.57 21.10 12.37
N SER A 173 -23.38 20.87 12.92
CA SER A 173 -22.90 21.45 14.17
C SER A 173 -22.72 22.96 14.06
N GLU A 174 -22.29 23.49 12.94
CA GLU A 174 -22.11 24.92 12.70
C GLU A 174 -23.45 25.68 12.55
N ILE A 175 -24.51 24.99 12.12
CA ILE A 175 -25.86 25.59 11.96
C ILE A 175 -26.58 25.74 13.29
N GLN A 176 -26.27 24.91 14.29
CA GLN A 176 -26.83 25.02 15.63
C GLN A 176 -26.12 26.12 16.44
#